data_ee123e381db9c440f7b563b90b2fb25c
#
_entry.id   ee123e381db9c440f7b563b90b2fb25c
#
_cell.length_a   1.000
_cell.length_b   1.000
_cell.length_c   1.000
_cell.angle_alpha   90.00
_cell.angle_beta   90.00
_cell.angle_gamma   90.00
#
_symmetry.space_group_name_H-M   'P 1'
#
loop_
_entity.id
_entity.type
_entity.pdbx_description
1 polymer ?
#
loop_
_entity_poly.entity_id
_entity_poly.type
_entity_poly.pdbx_seq_one_letter_code
_entity_poly.pdbx_strand_id
1 'polypeptide(L)'
;MPTNISIVEDNDKLRATLAKVIDRAEGFHCVSHYASAEAALVNLPVVKPDVVLMDINLPGINGVECVRKLKVLLPKTQVMMLTVYEDTDNIFAALAAGASGYMLKRTPAKELLEAIHEMLRGGSPMTTHIARKVVLSFQLSAAASAKTASELSELSDREQQVLDLLAQGLIYKEIAEKLGISYETVHTYIRRIYEKLQVRTRTEAVAKFLQR
;
A
#
# COMPACT_ATOMS: atom_id res chain seq x y z
N MET A 1 13.17 -6.88 -29.66
CA MET A 1 12.91 -5.44 -29.62
C MET A 1 13.43 -4.93 -28.28
N PRO A 2 13.96 -3.71 -28.19
CA PRO A 2 14.38 -3.16 -26.91
C PRO A 2 13.17 -2.96 -25.98
N THR A 3 13.40 -3.09 -24.67
CA THR A 3 12.41 -2.79 -23.65
C THR A 3 12.22 -1.28 -23.52
N ASN A 4 11.01 -0.81 -23.65
CA ASN A 4 10.66 0.59 -23.57
C ASN A 4 10.46 1.02 -22.11
N ILE A 5 11.27 1.98 -21.67
CA ILE A 5 11.26 2.47 -20.28
C ILE A 5 10.87 3.93 -20.28
N SER A 6 9.98 4.31 -19.37
CA SER A 6 9.65 5.70 -19.07
C SER A 6 10.08 6.06 -17.65
N ILE A 7 10.38 7.33 -17.42
CA ILE A 7 10.87 7.85 -16.14
C ILE A 7 9.94 8.96 -15.66
N VAL A 8 9.56 8.92 -14.38
CA VAL A 8 8.82 9.99 -13.71
C VAL A 8 9.61 10.42 -12.48
N GLU A 9 10.24 11.58 -12.57
CA GLU A 9 11.20 12.11 -11.60
C GLU A 9 11.22 13.64 -11.70
N ASP A 10 11.03 14.36 -10.62
CA ASP A 10 11.01 15.83 -10.61
C ASP A 10 12.40 16.46 -10.75
N ASN A 11 13.44 15.79 -10.25
CA ASN A 11 14.82 16.27 -10.33
C ASN A 11 15.37 16.11 -11.76
N ASP A 12 15.52 17.21 -12.47
CA ASP A 12 16.00 17.26 -13.86
C ASP A 12 17.33 16.56 -14.08
N LYS A 13 18.30 16.74 -13.15
CA LYS A 13 19.63 16.13 -13.27
C LYS A 13 19.58 14.63 -13.12
N LEU A 14 18.81 14.14 -12.16
CA LEU A 14 18.64 12.70 -11.92
C LEU A 14 17.87 12.06 -13.09
N ARG A 15 16.78 12.70 -13.52
CA ARG A 15 15.97 12.25 -14.66
C ARG A 15 16.81 12.09 -15.92
N ALA A 16 17.63 13.11 -16.26
CA ALA A 16 18.54 13.07 -17.40
C ALA A 16 19.65 12.02 -17.24
N THR A 17 20.12 11.78 -16.01
CA THR A 17 21.14 10.75 -15.74
C THR A 17 20.55 9.35 -15.93
N LEU A 18 19.37 9.08 -15.40
CA LEU A 18 18.67 7.81 -15.56
C LEU A 18 18.37 7.51 -17.03
N ALA A 19 17.89 8.49 -17.80
CA ALA A 19 17.66 8.33 -19.23
C ALA A 19 18.94 7.89 -19.98
N LYS A 20 20.07 8.57 -19.69
CA LYS A 20 21.37 8.19 -20.28
C LYS A 20 21.84 6.79 -19.86
N VAL A 21 21.62 6.40 -18.61
CA VAL A 21 21.97 5.05 -18.12
C VAL A 21 21.17 3.99 -18.87
N ILE A 22 19.87 4.21 -19.03
CA ILE A 22 18.97 3.29 -19.75
C ILE A 22 19.36 3.18 -21.22
N ASP A 23 19.55 4.30 -21.92
CA ASP A 23 19.86 4.29 -23.35
C ASP A 23 21.26 3.73 -23.69
N ARG A 24 22.18 3.72 -22.71
CA ARG A 24 23.50 3.09 -22.88
C ARG A 24 23.49 1.59 -22.62
N ALA A 25 22.46 1.07 -21.99
CA ALA A 25 22.35 -0.35 -21.67
C ALA A 25 21.74 -1.11 -22.84
N GLU A 26 22.40 -2.20 -23.24
CA GLU A 26 21.90 -3.05 -24.31
C GLU A 26 20.51 -3.62 -23.99
N GLY A 27 19.61 -3.56 -24.95
CA GLY A 27 18.24 -4.08 -24.80
C GLY A 27 17.24 -3.15 -24.13
N PHE A 28 17.64 -1.93 -23.73
CA PHE A 28 16.76 -0.93 -23.15
C PHE A 28 16.69 0.35 -23.99
N HIS A 29 15.57 1.05 -23.89
CA HIS A 29 15.37 2.35 -24.50
C HIS A 29 14.50 3.25 -23.64
N CYS A 30 14.96 4.48 -23.36
CA CYS A 30 14.19 5.49 -22.66
C CYS A 30 13.26 6.20 -23.63
N VAL A 31 12.00 5.75 -23.72
CA VAL A 31 11.02 6.30 -24.68
C VAL A 31 10.41 7.61 -24.27
N SER A 32 10.38 7.93 -22.96
CA SER A 32 9.85 9.20 -22.46
C SER A 32 10.27 9.45 -21.02
N HIS A 33 10.22 10.72 -20.61
CA HIS A 33 10.46 11.10 -19.21
C HIS A 33 9.60 12.32 -18.84
N TYR A 34 9.15 12.39 -17.58
CA TYR A 34 8.22 13.39 -17.08
C TYR A 34 8.70 13.92 -15.72
N ALA A 35 8.42 15.22 -15.47
CA ALA A 35 8.78 15.87 -14.21
C ALA A 35 7.64 15.83 -13.16
N SER A 36 6.46 15.36 -13.53
CA SER A 36 5.30 15.26 -12.64
C SER A 36 4.42 14.06 -12.97
N ALA A 37 3.65 13.62 -11.97
CA ALA A 37 2.68 12.55 -12.12
C ALA A 37 1.57 12.90 -13.11
N GLU A 38 1.12 14.17 -13.13
CA GLU A 38 0.06 14.64 -14.01
C GLU A 38 0.49 14.51 -15.48
N ALA A 39 1.70 14.97 -15.82
CA ALA A 39 2.25 14.82 -17.16
C ALA A 39 2.39 13.37 -17.56
N ALA A 40 2.83 12.50 -16.62
CA ALA A 40 2.96 11.08 -16.85
C ALA A 40 1.60 10.42 -17.12
N LEU A 41 0.57 10.70 -16.30
CA LEU A 41 -0.77 10.11 -16.45
C LEU A 41 -1.45 10.48 -17.77
N VAL A 42 -1.18 11.66 -18.33
CA VAL A 42 -1.70 12.09 -19.62
C VAL A 42 -1.01 11.36 -20.78
N ASN A 43 0.31 11.19 -20.70
CA ASN A 43 1.11 10.76 -21.86
C ASN A 43 1.43 9.25 -21.88
N LEU A 44 1.63 8.60 -20.71
CA LEU A 44 1.97 7.18 -20.64
C LEU A 44 0.94 6.25 -21.32
N PRO A 45 -0.38 6.52 -21.27
CA PRO A 45 -1.37 5.71 -22.00
C PRO A 45 -1.19 5.70 -23.52
N VAL A 46 -0.57 6.73 -24.07
CA VAL A 46 -0.24 6.84 -25.51
C VAL A 46 1.08 6.12 -25.78
N VAL A 47 2.11 6.34 -24.95
CA VAL A 47 3.46 5.77 -25.10
C VAL A 47 3.47 4.27 -24.85
N LYS A 48 2.70 3.77 -23.86
CA LYS A 48 2.58 2.37 -23.45
C LYS A 48 3.93 1.71 -23.21
N PRO A 49 4.75 2.22 -22.27
CA PRO A 49 6.04 1.64 -21.96
C PRO A 49 5.88 0.26 -21.30
N ASP A 50 6.92 -0.57 -21.43
CA ASP A 50 6.98 -1.85 -20.71
C ASP A 50 7.24 -1.63 -19.22
N VAL A 51 8.07 -0.64 -18.88
CA VAL A 51 8.49 -0.31 -17.52
C VAL A 51 8.38 1.19 -17.27
N VAL A 52 7.95 1.56 -16.07
CA VAL A 52 8.01 2.94 -15.55
C VAL A 52 8.89 2.96 -14.30
N LEU A 53 9.93 3.79 -14.31
CA LEU A 53 10.65 4.17 -13.09
C LEU A 53 9.93 5.39 -12.49
N MET A 54 9.45 5.26 -11.25
CA MET A 54 8.56 6.21 -10.61
C MET A 54 9.14 6.69 -9.28
N ASP A 55 9.37 7.99 -9.15
CA ASP A 55 9.64 8.57 -7.82
C ASP A 55 8.36 8.68 -7.00
N ILE A 56 8.48 8.57 -5.68
CA ILE A 56 7.39 8.81 -4.73
C ILE A 56 7.15 10.31 -4.58
N ASN A 57 8.23 11.08 -4.42
CA ASN A 57 8.14 12.48 -4.03
C ASN A 57 8.01 13.41 -5.24
N LEU A 58 6.88 13.33 -5.91
CA LEU A 58 6.55 14.20 -7.02
C LEU A 58 5.72 15.40 -6.54
N PRO A 59 5.87 16.59 -7.17
CA PRO A 59 5.00 17.73 -6.90
C PRO A 59 3.57 17.43 -7.33
N GLY A 60 2.58 17.91 -6.58
CA GLY A 60 1.16 17.67 -6.85
C GLY A 60 0.73 16.25 -6.46
N ILE A 61 0.38 15.42 -7.43
CA ILE A 61 0.05 14.01 -7.22
C ILE A 61 1.34 13.24 -6.91
N ASN A 62 1.42 12.57 -5.75
CA ASN A 62 2.58 11.76 -5.40
C ASN A 62 2.67 10.49 -6.26
N GLY A 63 3.88 9.88 -6.29
CA GLY A 63 4.15 8.71 -7.12
C GLY A 63 3.29 7.50 -6.79
N VAL A 64 2.93 7.27 -5.53
CA VAL A 64 2.08 6.14 -5.12
C VAL A 64 0.67 6.27 -5.71
N GLU A 65 0.09 7.46 -5.62
CA GLU A 65 -1.22 7.75 -6.22
C GLU A 65 -1.16 7.70 -7.75
N CYS A 66 -0.05 8.14 -8.33
CA CYS A 66 0.22 8.01 -9.77
C CYS A 66 0.21 6.53 -10.18
N VAL A 67 0.92 5.66 -9.45
CA VAL A 67 0.93 4.20 -9.72
C VAL A 67 -0.47 3.63 -9.66
N ARG A 68 -1.25 3.94 -8.62
CA ARG A 68 -2.63 3.45 -8.48
C ARG A 68 -3.48 3.79 -9.71
N LYS A 69 -3.42 5.02 -10.19
CA LYS A 69 -4.16 5.46 -11.40
C LYS A 69 -3.58 4.82 -12.66
N LEU A 70 -2.26 4.75 -12.76
CA LEU A 70 -1.57 4.18 -13.92
C LEU A 70 -1.90 2.68 -14.10
N LYS A 71 -1.96 1.91 -13.02
CA LYS A 71 -2.29 0.47 -13.09
C LYS A 71 -3.72 0.18 -13.56
N VAL A 72 -4.65 1.13 -13.39
CA VAL A 72 -5.98 1.06 -13.99
C VAL A 72 -5.91 1.30 -15.51
N LEU A 73 -5.10 2.27 -15.96
CA LEU A 73 -4.97 2.64 -17.37
C LEU A 73 -4.09 1.66 -18.15
N LEU A 74 -3.02 1.20 -17.53
CA LEU A 74 -1.98 0.35 -18.11
C LEU A 74 -1.67 -0.84 -17.19
N PRO A 75 -2.57 -1.84 -17.05
CA PRO A 75 -2.40 -2.94 -16.10
C PRO A 75 -1.17 -3.81 -16.36
N LYS A 76 -0.70 -3.89 -17.61
CA LYS A 76 0.47 -4.69 -18.01
C LYS A 76 1.81 -3.99 -17.80
N THR A 77 1.84 -2.66 -17.78
CA THR A 77 3.07 -1.89 -17.54
C THR A 77 3.62 -2.18 -16.16
N GLN A 78 4.88 -2.58 -16.08
CA GLN A 78 5.57 -2.80 -14.82
C GLN A 78 6.00 -1.45 -14.22
N VAL A 79 5.84 -1.28 -12.92
CA VAL A 79 6.24 -0.03 -12.25
C VAL A 79 7.24 -0.35 -11.16
N MET A 80 8.43 0.25 -11.26
CA MET A 80 9.45 0.20 -10.23
C MET A 80 9.51 1.54 -9.51
N MET A 81 9.29 1.53 -8.21
CA MET A 81 9.54 2.71 -7.40
C MET A 81 11.04 2.96 -7.29
N LEU A 82 11.47 4.19 -7.52
CA LEU A 82 12.85 4.62 -7.37
C LEU A 82 12.89 5.87 -6.50
N THR A 83 13.23 5.72 -5.22
CA THR A 83 13.01 6.76 -4.22
C THR A 83 14.12 6.80 -3.16
N VAL A 84 14.14 7.87 -2.36
CA VAL A 84 15.00 7.97 -1.17
C VAL A 84 14.35 7.40 0.09
N TYR A 85 13.04 7.11 0.06
CA TYR A 85 12.27 6.66 1.21
C TYR A 85 12.48 5.17 1.49
N GLU A 86 12.69 4.86 2.76
CA GLU A 86 12.87 3.50 3.27
C GLU A 86 11.84 3.16 4.36
N ASP A 87 10.90 4.04 4.64
CA ASP A 87 9.90 3.79 5.67
C ASP A 87 8.85 2.76 5.18
N THR A 88 8.33 2.02 6.15
CA THR A 88 7.45 0.88 5.91
C THR A 88 6.14 1.31 5.25
N ASP A 89 5.58 2.46 5.64
CA ASP A 89 4.28 2.92 5.16
C ASP A 89 4.32 3.24 3.66
N ASN A 90 5.37 3.94 3.20
CA ASN A 90 5.57 4.21 1.78
C ASN A 90 5.82 2.95 0.96
N ILE A 91 6.59 2.00 1.49
CA ILE A 91 6.84 0.72 0.82
C ILE A 91 5.51 -0.03 0.59
N PHE A 92 4.71 -0.18 1.66
CA PHE A 92 3.42 -0.88 1.58
C PHE A 92 2.42 -0.17 0.70
N ALA A 93 2.30 1.15 0.83
CA ALA A 93 1.41 1.94 -0.01
C ALA A 93 1.74 1.79 -1.50
N ALA A 94 3.03 1.76 -1.85
CA ALA A 94 3.47 1.58 -3.23
C ALA A 94 3.15 0.18 -3.77
N LEU A 95 3.45 -0.87 -3.00
CA LEU A 95 3.15 -2.26 -3.38
C LEU A 95 1.64 -2.49 -3.49
N ALA A 96 0.85 -1.98 -2.55
CA ALA A 96 -0.61 -2.06 -2.59
C ALA A 96 -1.23 -1.25 -3.74
N ALA A 97 -0.55 -0.18 -4.20
CA ALA A 97 -0.94 0.56 -5.40
C ALA A 97 -0.63 -0.20 -6.70
N GLY A 98 0.14 -1.30 -6.64
CA GLY A 98 0.49 -2.16 -7.77
C GLY A 98 1.91 -1.96 -8.30
N ALA A 99 2.82 -1.36 -7.53
CA ALA A 99 4.23 -1.34 -7.89
C ALA A 99 4.79 -2.77 -7.93
N SER A 100 5.59 -3.06 -8.95
CA SER A 100 6.18 -4.39 -9.20
C SER A 100 7.58 -4.53 -8.59
N GLY A 101 8.22 -3.42 -8.22
CA GLY A 101 9.52 -3.39 -7.59
C GLY A 101 9.73 -2.10 -6.79
N TYR A 102 10.74 -2.13 -5.90
CA TYR A 102 11.06 -0.97 -5.04
C TYR A 102 12.57 -0.88 -4.83
N MET A 103 13.17 0.18 -5.36
CA MET A 103 14.61 0.41 -5.29
C MET A 103 14.92 1.81 -4.74
N LEU A 104 16.10 1.95 -4.18
CA LEU A 104 16.55 3.25 -3.67
C LEU A 104 17.31 4.03 -4.73
N LYS A 105 17.15 5.36 -4.77
CA LYS A 105 17.87 6.25 -5.73
C LYS A 105 19.39 6.15 -5.62
N ARG A 106 19.93 5.68 -4.48
CA ARG A 106 21.36 5.42 -4.29
C ARG A 106 21.85 4.10 -4.88
N THR A 107 20.94 3.26 -5.40
CA THR A 107 21.30 1.98 -6.01
C THR A 107 22.20 2.21 -7.24
N PRO A 108 23.31 1.47 -7.36
CA PRO A 108 24.19 1.55 -8.53
C PRO A 108 23.44 1.25 -9.83
N ALA A 109 23.81 1.93 -10.91
CA ALA A 109 23.16 1.79 -12.21
C ALA A 109 23.10 0.33 -12.70
N LYS A 110 24.17 -0.45 -12.46
CA LYS A 110 24.22 -1.87 -12.82
C LYS A 110 23.12 -2.69 -12.10
N GLU A 111 22.97 -2.49 -10.81
CA GLU A 111 21.95 -3.19 -10.01
C GLU A 111 20.52 -2.76 -10.42
N LEU A 112 20.32 -1.48 -10.78
CA LEU A 112 19.05 -1.00 -11.29
C LEU A 112 18.67 -1.71 -12.60
N LEU A 113 19.61 -1.87 -13.53
CA LEU A 113 19.38 -2.55 -14.79
C LEU A 113 19.11 -4.05 -14.59
N GLU A 114 19.83 -4.70 -13.68
CA GLU A 114 19.58 -6.10 -13.29
C GLU A 114 18.17 -6.26 -12.66
N ALA A 115 17.76 -5.33 -11.82
CA ALA A 115 16.43 -5.30 -11.21
C ALA A 115 15.32 -5.13 -12.26
N ILE A 116 15.52 -4.28 -13.27
CA ILE A 116 14.58 -4.16 -14.40
C ILE A 116 14.46 -5.49 -15.15
N HIS A 117 15.56 -6.16 -15.44
CA HIS A 117 15.53 -7.49 -16.07
C HIS A 117 14.82 -8.55 -15.21
N GLU A 118 15.03 -8.53 -13.91
CA GLU A 118 14.32 -9.42 -12.98
C GLU A 118 12.82 -9.17 -13.00
N MET A 119 12.41 -7.90 -12.94
CA MET A 119 11.00 -7.50 -12.96
C MET A 119 10.30 -7.93 -14.25
N LEU A 120 10.95 -7.80 -15.41
CA LEU A 120 10.41 -8.25 -16.71
C LEU A 120 10.21 -9.77 -16.79
N ARG A 121 10.95 -10.54 -15.99
CA ARG A 121 10.79 -12.00 -15.86
C ARG A 121 9.75 -12.40 -14.80
N GLY A 122 9.01 -11.42 -14.25
CA GLY A 122 7.96 -11.65 -13.23
C GLY A 122 8.48 -11.63 -11.79
N GLY A 123 9.73 -11.24 -11.55
CA GLY A 123 10.27 -11.01 -10.21
C GLY A 123 9.75 -9.69 -9.60
N SER A 124 9.97 -9.52 -8.32
CA SER A 124 9.70 -8.29 -7.55
C SER A 124 10.99 -7.77 -6.92
N PRO A 125 11.84 -7.11 -7.70
CA PRO A 125 13.15 -6.68 -7.23
C PRO A 125 13.02 -5.66 -6.09
N MET A 126 13.76 -5.92 -5.02
CA MET A 126 13.86 -5.05 -3.85
C MET A 126 15.26 -5.16 -3.28
N THR A 127 15.79 -4.06 -2.72
CA THR A 127 17.01 -4.19 -1.92
C THR A 127 16.75 -5.10 -0.72
N THR A 128 17.76 -5.82 -0.25
CA THR A 128 17.64 -6.74 0.91
C THR A 128 17.02 -6.04 2.13
N HIS A 129 17.35 -4.78 2.33
CA HIS A 129 16.80 -3.98 3.42
C HIS A 129 15.30 -3.75 3.28
N ILE A 130 14.83 -3.41 2.08
CA ILE A 130 13.41 -3.22 1.77
C ILE A 130 12.65 -4.54 1.92
N ALA A 131 13.16 -5.62 1.34
CA ALA A 131 12.55 -6.95 1.46
C ALA A 131 12.38 -7.38 2.92
N ARG A 132 13.40 -7.13 3.77
CA ARG A 132 13.31 -7.41 5.20
C ARG A 132 12.21 -6.60 5.90
N LYS A 133 12.05 -5.32 5.57
CA LYS A 133 10.95 -4.48 6.13
C LYS A 133 9.59 -5.02 5.73
N VAL A 134 9.43 -5.44 4.49
CA VAL A 134 8.19 -6.08 4.01
C VAL A 134 7.88 -7.33 4.82
N VAL A 135 8.84 -8.24 5.01
CA VAL A 135 8.64 -9.47 5.81
C VAL A 135 8.28 -9.15 7.26
N LEU A 136 9.03 -8.25 7.90
CA LEU A 136 8.78 -7.88 9.30
C LEU A 136 7.39 -7.29 9.52
N SER A 137 6.90 -6.48 8.60
CA SER A 137 5.58 -5.88 8.74
C SER A 137 4.46 -6.90 8.51
N PHE A 138 4.63 -7.89 7.63
CA PHE A 138 3.69 -9.01 7.56
C PHE A 138 3.64 -9.79 8.87
N GLN A 139 4.78 -10.02 9.53
CA GLN A 139 4.83 -10.68 10.82
C GLN A 139 4.12 -9.87 11.91
N LEU A 140 4.32 -8.55 11.94
CA LEU A 140 3.63 -7.66 12.89
C LEU A 140 2.13 -7.60 12.63
N SER A 141 1.72 -7.53 11.37
CA SER A 141 0.32 -7.53 10.98
C SER A 141 -0.36 -8.86 11.34
N ALA A 142 0.29 -9.99 11.06
CA ALA A 142 -0.20 -11.32 11.43
C ALA A 142 -0.33 -11.47 12.96
N ALA A 143 0.66 -10.99 13.72
CA ALA A 143 0.61 -11.00 15.18
C ALA A 143 -0.51 -10.12 15.74
N ALA A 144 -0.72 -8.93 15.16
CA ALA A 144 -1.82 -8.03 15.53
C ALA A 144 -3.19 -8.66 15.22
N SER A 145 -3.34 -9.27 14.05
CA SER A 145 -4.58 -9.98 13.66
C SER A 145 -4.86 -11.18 14.56
N ALA A 146 -3.84 -11.98 14.90
CA ALA A 146 -3.98 -13.11 15.81
C ALA A 146 -4.40 -12.65 17.22
N LYS A 147 -3.83 -11.54 17.70
CA LYS A 147 -4.21 -10.95 19.01
C LYS A 147 -5.66 -10.46 18.97
N THR A 148 -6.07 -9.75 17.93
CA THR A 148 -7.45 -9.28 17.76
C THR A 148 -8.44 -10.44 17.69
N ALA A 149 -8.11 -11.50 16.95
CA ALA A 149 -8.95 -12.71 16.89
C ALA A 149 -9.08 -13.41 18.26
N SER A 150 -7.99 -13.47 19.05
CA SER A 150 -8.02 -14.00 20.41
C SER A 150 -8.91 -13.14 21.32
N GLU A 151 -8.76 -11.81 21.32
CA GLU A 151 -9.58 -10.89 22.13
C GLU A 151 -11.07 -10.98 21.76
N LEU A 152 -11.40 -11.13 20.48
CA LEU A 152 -12.79 -11.31 20.04
C LEU A 152 -13.36 -12.67 20.44
N SER A 153 -12.54 -13.73 20.52
CA SER A 153 -12.98 -15.06 20.98
C SER A 153 -13.28 -15.11 22.49
N GLU A 154 -12.82 -14.12 23.26
CA GLU A 154 -13.14 -13.97 24.69
C GLU A 154 -14.52 -13.35 24.95
N LEU A 155 -15.17 -12.82 23.91
CA LEU A 155 -16.52 -12.29 24.02
C LEU A 155 -17.54 -13.42 24.13
N SER A 156 -18.47 -13.31 25.08
CA SER A 156 -19.64 -14.20 25.13
C SER A 156 -20.56 -13.95 23.94
N ASP A 157 -21.42 -14.93 23.60
CA ASP A 157 -22.41 -14.81 22.51
C ASP A 157 -23.24 -13.52 22.61
N ARG A 158 -23.61 -13.11 23.83
CA ARG A 158 -24.37 -11.89 24.06
C ARG A 158 -23.55 -10.62 23.84
N GLU A 159 -22.30 -10.61 24.24
CA GLU A 159 -21.38 -9.50 23.97
C GLU A 159 -21.09 -9.37 22.47
N GLN A 160 -20.95 -10.49 21.76
CA GLN A 160 -20.83 -10.50 20.32
C GLN A 160 -22.07 -9.92 19.63
N GLN A 161 -23.28 -10.34 20.02
CA GLN A 161 -24.53 -9.80 19.47
C GLN A 161 -24.65 -8.29 19.66
N VAL A 162 -24.26 -7.79 20.84
CA VAL A 162 -24.26 -6.35 21.12
C VAL A 162 -23.23 -5.63 20.25
N LEU A 163 -22.03 -6.19 20.07
CA LEU A 163 -20.97 -5.61 19.24
C LEU A 163 -21.33 -5.61 17.75
N ASP A 164 -21.99 -6.68 17.26
CA ASP A 164 -22.52 -6.75 15.89
C ASP A 164 -23.50 -5.62 15.59
N LEU A 165 -24.44 -5.38 16.50
CA LEU A 165 -25.44 -4.32 16.36
C LEU A 165 -24.81 -2.93 16.48
N LEU A 166 -23.80 -2.80 17.34
CA LEU A 166 -23.02 -1.58 17.46
C LEU A 166 -22.26 -1.26 16.15
N ALA A 167 -21.70 -2.26 15.51
CA ALA A 167 -21.01 -2.14 14.23
C ALA A 167 -21.95 -1.79 13.06
N GLN A 168 -23.23 -2.21 13.14
CA GLN A 168 -24.29 -1.82 12.20
C GLN A 168 -24.75 -0.35 12.40
N GLY A 169 -24.23 0.36 13.39
CA GLY A 169 -24.53 1.77 13.64
C GLY A 169 -25.66 2.04 14.64
N LEU A 170 -26.29 1.01 15.22
CA LEU A 170 -27.41 1.16 16.14
C LEU A 170 -26.99 1.88 17.42
N ILE A 171 -27.87 2.73 17.94
CA ILE A 171 -27.69 3.34 19.27
C ILE A 171 -28.13 2.36 20.38
N TYR A 172 -27.70 2.59 21.61
CA TYR A 172 -27.94 1.68 22.73
C TYR A 172 -29.42 1.37 22.98
N LYS A 173 -30.33 2.32 22.72
CA LYS A 173 -31.79 2.11 22.87
C LYS A 173 -32.29 1.11 21.81
N GLU A 174 -31.87 1.27 20.58
CA GLU A 174 -32.23 0.36 19.47
C GLU A 174 -31.69 -1.07 19.69
N ILE A 175 -30.47 -1.16 20.26
CA ILE A 175 -29.86 -2.45 20.64
C ILE A 175 -30.71 -3.10 21.77
N ALA A 176 -31.12 -2.34 22.75
CA ALA A 176 -31.95 -2.80 23.85
C ALA A 176 -33.29 -3.37 23.35
N GLU A 177 -33.98 -2.61 22.50
CA GLU A 177 -35.25 -3.03 21.87
C GLU A 177 -35.04 -4.30 21.01
N LYS A 178 -34.01 -4.34 20.17
CA LYS A 178 -33.74 -5.45 19.25
C LYS A 178 -33.36 -6.76 19.96
N LEU A 179 -32.68 -6.66 21.10
CA LEU A 179 -32.29 -7.81 21.93
C LEU A 179 -33.27 -8.16 23.04
N GLY A 180 -34.30 -7.36 23.25
CA GLY A 180 -35.30 -7.56 24.33
C GLY A 180 -34.71 -7.43 25.72
N ILE A 181 -33.77 -6.50 25.94
CA ILE A 181 -33.08 -6.26 27.23
C ILE A 181 -33.17 -4.79 27.64
N SER A 182 -32.82 -4.47 28.89
CA SER A 182 -32.84 -3.07 29.33
C SER A 182 -31.67 -2.28 28.78
N TYR A 183 -31.83 -0.96 28.69
CA TYR A 183 -30.75 -0.03 28.30
C TYR A 183 -29.52 -0.18 29.21
N GLU A 184 -29.72 -0.34 30.51
CA GLU A 184 -28.66 -0.55 31.50
C GLU A 184 -27.90 -1.84 31.27
N THR A 185 -28.60 -2.88 30.80
CA THR A 185 -27.98 -4.17 30.42
C THR A 185 -27.07 -3.99 29.21
N VAL A 186 -27.52 -3.25 28.18
CA VAL A 186 -26.68 -2.93 27.01
C VAL A 186 -25.44 -2.15 27.46
N HIS A 187 -25.60 -1.15 28.31
CA HIS A 187 -24.47 -0.37 28.81
C HIS A 187 -23.46 -1.22 29.59
N THR A 188 -23.94 -2.22 30.33
CA THR A 188 -23.08 -3.19 31.02
C THR A 188 -22.30 -4.07 30.05
N TYR A 189 -22.95 -4.56 28.98
CA TYR A 189 -22.24 -5.32 27.94
C TYR A 189 -21.20 -4.47 27.21
N ILE A 190 -21.53 -3.23 26.86
CA ILE A 190 -20.58 -2.31 26.20
C ILE A 190 -19.34 -2.09 27.08
N ARG A 191 -19.50 -1.87 28.39
CA ARG A 191 -18.37 -1.71 29.30
C ARG A 191 -17.48 -2.98 29.30
N ARG A 192 -18.06 -4.17 29.40
CA ARG A 192 -17.34 -5.44 29.39
C ARG A 192 -16.63 -5.68 28.05
N ILE A 193 -17.29 -5.36 26.94
CA ILE A 193 -16.70 -5.43 25.61
C ILE A 193 -15.46 -4.52 25.53
N TYR A 194 -15.56 -3.27 26.01
CA TYR A 194 -14.43 -2.34 25.99
C TYR A 194 -13.27 -2.82 26.89
N GLU A 195 -13.57 -3.38 28.05
CA GLU A 195 -12.56 -3.99 28.93
C GLU A 195 -11.86 -5.17 28.25
N LYS A 196 -12.62 -6.12 27.68
CA LYS A 196 -12.08 -7.31 27.01
C LYS A 196 -11.28 -6.97 25.73
N LEU A 197 -11.78 -6.03 24.94
CA LEU A 197 -11.11 -5.58 23.71
C LEU A 197 -10.00 -4.54 23.98
N GLN A 198 -9.80 -4.11 25.23
CA GLN A 198 -8.82 -3.09 25.60
C GLN A 198 -8.98 -1.78 24.81
N VAL A 199 -10.21 -1.34 24.60
CA VAL A 199 -10.56 -0.09 23.90
C VAL A 199 -11.28 0.88 24.81
N ARG A 200 -11.32 2.16 24.42
CA ARG A 200 -11.97 3.22 25.21
C ARG A 200 -13.16 3.85 24.52
N THR A 201 -13.30 3.62 23.22
CA THR A 201 -14.33 4.29 22.42
C THR A 201 -15.11 3.29 21.56
N ARG A 202 -16.34 3.68 21.19
CA ARG A 202 -17.16 2.94 20.23
C ARG A 202 -16.42 2.71 18.90
N THR A 203 -15.79 3.76 18.39
CA THR A 203 -15.08 3.70 17.11
C THR A 203 -13.96 2.67 17.13
N GLU A 204 -13.17 2.62 18.22
CA GLU A 204 -12.11 1.62 18.39
C GLU A 204 -12.67 0.20 18.47
N ALA A 205 -13.76 -0.02 19.23
CA ALA A 205 -14.40 -1.34 19.34
C ALA A 205 -14.91 -1.84 17.99
N VAL A 206 -15.61 -0.97 17.24
CA VAL A 206 -16.11 -1.30 15.90
C VAL A 206 -14.97 -1.51 14.91
N ALA A 207 -13.90 -0.70 14.95
CA ALA A 207 -12.73 -0.88 14.09
C ALA A 207 -12.05 -2.24 14.33
N LYS A 208 -11.85 -2.65 15.59
CA LYS A 208 -11.33 -3.99 15.94
C LYS A 208 -12.22 -5.12 15.43
N PHE A 209 -13.53 -4.95 15.51
CA PHE A 209 -14.49 -5.95 15.04
C PHE A 209 -14.47 -6.12 13.53
N LEU A 210 -14.33 -5.03 12.77
CA LEU A 210 -14.31 -5.04 11.30
C LEU A 210 -12.98 -5.51 10.70
N GLN A 211 -11.91 -5.61 11.49
CA GLN A 211 -10.61 -6.16 11.09
C GLN A 211 -10.52 -7.70 11.17
N ARG A 212 -11.67 -8.36 11.40
CA ARG A 212 -11.83 -9.81 11.52
C ARG A 212 -11.59 -10.59 10.23
#